data_9ce7d4da2e482ea0a70323c5d67e42b8
#
_entry.id   9ce7d4da2e482ea0a70323c5d67e42b8
#
_cell.length_a   1.000
_cell.length_b   1.000
_cell.length_c   1.000
_cell.angle_alpha   90.00
_cell.angle_beta   90.00
_cell.angle_gamma   90.00
#
_symmetry.space_group_name_H-M   'P 1'
#
loop_
_entity.id
_entity.type
_entity.pdbx_description
1 polymer ?
#
loop_
_entity_poly.entity_id
_entity_poly.type
_entity_poly.pdbx_seq_one_letter_code
_entity_poly.pdbx_strand_id
1 'polypeptide(L)'
;DGDTILNLFKECHEHGIYNRGAGGDNPNVVASILRGIDPRETLDITPYAAAISEFLLEQMFYIKIPRKFKMGIDNGFDSTPHATFKDLGFNLTKHNTFDVYACGGIGPNPRIGIPVAHDVQPEDVLYHVKAMLMVFANHGNFKNRGKARTRYMPAEMGGAEAFIKTYEETLAMVKEVEQLRINP
;
A
#
# COMPACT_ATOMS: atom_id res chain seq x y z
N ASP A 1 27.80 -12.12 9.71
CA ASP A 1 27.31 -13.49 9.66
C ASP A 1 25.88 -13.59 10.18
N GLY A 2 25.30 -14.80 10.24
CA GLY A 2 23.91 -15.00 10.66
C GLY A 2 23.67 -14.66 12.12
N ASP A 3 24.63 -14.95 12.99
CA ASP A 3 24.50 -14.68 14.42
C ASP A 3 24.52 -13.18 14.71
N THR A 4 25.34 -12.42 13.98
CA THR A 4 25.35 -10.95 14.07
C THR A 4 24.00 -10.35 13.71
N ILE A 5 23.37 -10.85 12.64
CA ILE A 5 22.03 -10.38 12.19
C ILE A 5 20.98 -10.77 13.23
N LEU A 6 21.02 -11.99 13.75
CA LEU A 6 20.09 -12.45 14.77
C LEU A 6 20.18 -11.61 16.06
N ASN A 7 21.42 -11.32 16.51
CA ASN A 7 21.63 -10.49 17.69
C ASN A 7 21.15 -9.05 17.48
N LEU A 8 21.39 -8.48 16.29
CA LEU A 8 20.85 -7.16 15.92
C LEU A 8 19.31 -7.15 15.98
N PHE A 9 18.65 -8.19 15.46
CA PHE A 9 17.20 -8.26 15.50
C PHE A 9 16.64 -8.41 16.92
N LYS A 10 17.34 -9.16 17.80
CA LYS A 10 16.97 -9.26 19.21
C LYS A 10 17.09 -7.91 19.91
N GLU A 11 18.20 -7.22 19.73
CA GLU A 11 18.43 -5.88 20.27
C GLU A 11 17.37 -4.88 19.79
N CYS A 12 17.09 -4.86 18.49
CA CYS A 12 16.03 -4.03 17.94
C CYS A 12 14.67 -4.34 18.59
N HIS A 13 14.34 -5.62 18.75
CA HIS A 13 13.08 -6.05 19.36
C HIS A 13 12.94 -5.59 20.82
N GLU A 14 14.00 -5.69 21.61
CA GLU A 14 14.04 -5.23 23.00
C GLU A 14 13.79 -3.72 23.13
N HIS A 15 14.14 -2.96 22.08
CA HIS A 15 13.88 -1.52 21.97
C HIS A 15 12.59 -1.17 21.22
N GLY A 16 11.69 -2.14 20.97
CA GLY A 16 10.40 -1.90 20.29
C GLY A 16 10.52 -1.66 18.79
N ILE A 17 11.67 -1.97 18.19
CA ILE A 17 11.91 -1.84 16.75
C ILE A 17 11.71 -3.21 16.10
N TYR A 18 10.68 -3.33 15.27
CA TYR A 18 10.32 -4.60 14.62
C TYR A 18 10.67 -4.60 13.14
N ASN A 19 11.43 -5.59 12.70
CA ASN A 19 11.66 -5.86 11.28
C ASN A 19 10.47 -6.62 10.71
N ARG A 20 9.52 -5.89 10.13
CA ARG A 20 8.23 -6.43 9.66
C ARG A 20 8.30 -7.15 8.33
N GLY A 21 9.45 -7.52 7.88
CA GLY A 21 9.66 -8.29 6.66
C GLY A 21 10.79 -7.75 5.82
N ALA A 22 11.58 -8.68 5.31
CA ALA A 22 12.65 -8.41 4.36
C ALA A 22 12.48 -9.33 3.16
N GLY A 23 12.84 -8.85 1.99
CA GLY A 23 12.89 -9.68 0.78
C GLY A 23 11.76 -9.47 -0.20
N GLY A 24 11.42 -10.53 -0.93
CA GLY A 24 10.77 -10.42 -2.23
C GLY A 24 9.29 -10.14 -2.25
N ASP A 25 8.54 -10.62 -1.29
CA ASP A 25 7.07 -10.72 -1.42
C ASP A 25 6.33 -9.99 -0.29
N ASN A 26 7.05 -9.22 0.52
CA ASN A 26 6.46 -8.55 1.67
C ASN A 26 5.84 -7.20 1.30
N PRO A 27 4.59 -6.94 1.72
CA PRO A 27 4.01 -5.62 1.64
C PRO A 27 4.63 -4.69 2.68
N ASN A 28 4.79 -3.42 2.34
CA ASN A 28 5.15 -2.38 3.30
C ASN A 28 4.54 -1.02 2.90
N VAL A 29 4.44 -0.12 3.88
CA VAL A 29 3.99 1.25 3.69
C VAL A 29 5.09 2.24 4.10
N VAL A 30 5.23 3.30 3.31
CA VAL A 30 6.08 4.46 3.63
C VAL A 30 5.18 5.67 3.75
N ALA A 31 5.28 6.39 4.86
CA ALA A 31 4.54 7.63 5.09
C ALA A 31 5.46 8.85 4.92
N SER A 32 4.88 10.03 4.70
CA SER A 32 5.59 11.31 4.71
C SER A 32 6.48 11.42 5.95
N ILE A 33 7.73 11.82 5.74
CA ILE A 33 8.69 12.00 6.84
C ILE A 33 8.37 13.21 7.72
N LEU A 34 7.60 14.14 7.19
CA LEU A 34 7.18 15.37 7.88
C LEU A 34 5.81 15.24 8.55
N ARG A 35 5.18 14.06 8.53
CA ARG A 35 3.88 13.84 9.17
C ARG A 35 3.94 14.14 10.66
N GLY A 36 2.91 14.81 11.15
CA GLY A 36 2.78 15.21 12.55
C GLY A 36 3.71 16.38 12.97
N ILE A 37 4.52 16.91 12.04
CA ILE A 37 5.46 18.01 12.34
C ILE A 37 5.41 19.17 11.33
N ASP A 38 4.86 18.98 10.14
CA ASP A 38 4.72 20.05 9.14
C ASP A 38 3.60 21.01 9.59
N PRO A 39 3.89 22.30 9.83
CA PRO A 39 2.88 23.25 10.30
C PRO A 39 1.75 23.53 9.31
N ARG A 40 1.87 23.08 8.07
CA ARG A 40 0.83 23.16 7.03
C ARG A 40 -0.10 21.96 7.04
N GLU A 41 0.22 20.93 7.79
CA GLU A 41 -0.55 19.68 7.84
C GLU A 41 -1.93 19.92 8.45
N THR A 42 -2.96 19.49 7.75
CA THR A 42 -4.36 19.63 8.17
C THR A 42 -4.93 18.33 8.74
N LEU A 43 -4.25 17.21 8.50
CA LEU A 43 -4.56 15.89 9.01
C LEU A 43 -3.26 15.15 9.31
N ASP A 44 -3.06 14.72 10.56
CA ASP A 44 -1.96 13.82 10.90
C ASP A 44 -2.24 12.42 10.32
N ILE A 45 -1.42 12.01 9.35
CA ILE A 45 -1.55 10.70 8.69
C ILE A 45 -0.89 9.57 9.48
N THR A 46 -0.24 9.85 10.61
CA THR A 46 0.51 8.85 11.40
C THR A 46 -0.37 7.67 11.84
N PRO A 47 -1.57 7.86 12.42
CA PRO A 47 -2.39 6.74 12.85
C PRO A 47 -2.84 5.85 11.68
N TYR A 48 -3.12 6.43 10.52
CA TYR A 48 -3.51 5.68 9.32
C TYR A 48 -2.34 4.87 8.75
N ALA A 49 -1.14 5.45 8.70
CA ALA A 49 0.07 4.74 8.29
C ALA A 49 0.41 3.57 9.23
N ALA A 50 0.23 3.75 10.54
CA ALA A 50 0.40 2.69 11.54
C ALA A 50 -0.62 1.57 11.33
N ALA A 51 -1.91 1.91 11.20
CA ALA A 51 -2.97 0.94 10.95
C ALA A 51 -2.75 0.14 9.65
N ILE A 52 -2.34 0.81 8.56
CA ILE A 52 -1.97 0.12 7.32
C ILE A 52 -0.80 -0.85 7.56
N SER A 53 0.23 -0.41 8.28
CA SER A 53 1.41 -1.25 8.56
C SER A 53 1.07 -2.50 9.36
N GLU A 54 0.21 -2.39 10.37
CA GLU A 54 -0.26 -3.52 11.18
C GLU A 54 -1.16 -4.45 10.37
N PHE A 55 -2.09 -3.88 9.63
CA PHE A 55 -2.96 -4.64 8.74
C PHE A 55 -2.18 -5.43 7.70
N LEU A 56 -1.18 -4.84 7.06
CA LEU A 56 -0.33 -5.53 6.09
C LEU A 56 0.43 -6.70 6.73
N LEU A 57 0.92 -6.54 7.96
CA LEU A 57 1.60 -7.60 8.69
C LEU A 57 0.66 -8.78 8.95
N GLU A 58 -0.57 -8.51 9.37
CA GLU A 58 -1.61 -9.52 9.57
C GLU A 58 -1.97 -10.24 8.25
N GLN A 59 -2.19 -9.47 7.18
CA GLN A 59 -2.58 -10.05 5.87
C GLN A 59 -1.50 -10.95 5.26
N MET A 60 -0.22 -10.80 5.61
CA MET A 60 0.86 -11.67 5.13
C MET A 60 0.65 -13.15 5.44
N PHE A 61 -0.11 -13.47 6.48
CA PHE A 61 -0.40 -14.86 6.85
C PHE A 61 -1.55 -15.48 6.03
N TYR A 62 -2.37 -14.66 5.41
CA TYR A 62 -3.60 -15.10 4.73
C TYR A 62 -3.57 -14.90 3.21
N ILE A 63 -2.84 -13.89 2.73
CA ILE A 63 -2.82 -13.52 1.31
C ILE A 63 -1.43 -13.73 0.74
N LYS A 64 -1.32 -14.66 -0.22
CA LYS A 64 -0.10 -14.83 -1.02
C LYS A 64 -0.14 -13.92 -2.22
N ILE A 65 0.89 -13.10 -2.38
CA ILE A 65 1.07 -12.18 -3.51
C ILE A 65 2.26 -12.61 -4.38
N PRO A 66 2.25 -12.31 -5.71
CA PRO A 66 3.31 -12.78 -6.62
C PRO A 66 4.67 -12.14 -6.35
N ARG A 67 4.69 -10.92 -5.80
CA ARG A 67 5.90 -10.17 -5.51
C ARG A 67 5.62 -9.05 -4.50
N LYS A 68 6.71 -8.39 -4.02
CA LYS A 68 6.65 -7.25 -3.09
C LYS A 68 5.58 -6.22 -3.49
N PHE A 69 4.87 -5.76 -2.50
CA PHE A 69 3.83 -4.75 -2.59
C PHE A 69 4.23 -3.53 -1.79
N LYS A 70 4.44 -2.41 -2.47
CA LYS A 70 4.92 -1.16 -1.87
C LYS A 70 3.83 -0.13 -1.86
N MET A 71 3.56 0.43 -0.69
CA MET A 71 2.57 1.49 -0.51
C MET A 71 3.23 2.81 -0.13
N GLY A 72 2.51 3.89 -0.38
CA GLY A 72 2.87 5.24 0.06
C GLY A 72 1.65 5.99 0.54
N ILE A 73 1.82 6.79 1.60
CA ILE A 73 0.80 7.71 2.09
C ILE A 73 1.43 9.10 2.28
N ASP A 74 0.99 10.06 1.48
CA ASP A 74 1.48 11.44 1.48
C ASP A 74 0.58 12.32 2.34
N ASN A 75 1.16 13.32 3.01
CA ASN A 75 0.43 14.31 3.82
C ASN A 75 -0.04 15.53 2.99
N GLY A 76 0.02 15.46 1.68
CA GLY A 76 -0.38 16.54 0.76
C GLY A 76 0.68 17.63 0.51
N PHE A 77 1.71 17.71 1.32
CA PHE A 77 2.79 18.72 1.20
C PHE A 77 4.17 18.10 0.98
N ASP A 78 4.40 16.93 1.55
CA ASP A 78 5.63 16.17 1.40
C ASP A 78 5.37 14.92 0.55
N SER A 79 5.94 14.91 -0.66
CA SER A 79 5.81 13.79 -1.61
C SER A 79 6.94 12.75 -1.48
N THR A 80 7.70 12.73 -0.40
CA THR A 80 8.78 11.74 -0.19
C THR A 80 8.32 10.29 -0.28
N PRO A 81 7.09 9.90 0.14
CA PRO A 81 6.56 8.56 -0.10
C PRO A 81 6.31 8.24 -1.57
N HIS A 82 6.17 9.26 -2.43
CA HIS A 82 5.83 9.09 -3.85
C HIS A 82 4.59 8.23 -4.06
N ALA A 83 3.47 8.56 -3.42
CA ALA A 83 2.22 7.79 -3.45
C ALA A 83 1.79 7.45 -4.89
N THR A 84 1.89 8.39 -5.82
CA THR A 84 1.52 8.20 -7.23
C THR A 84 2.39 7.20 -8.01
N PHE A 85 3.53 6.76 -7.46
CA PHE A 85 4.43 5.78 -8.10
C PHE A 85 4.52 4.45 -7.35
N LYS A 86 3.61 4.20 -6.41
CA LYS A 86 3.59 2.96 -5.63
C LYS A 86 2.66 1.90 -6.26
N ASP A 87 2.74 0.68 -5.74
CA ASP A 87 1.79 -0.38 -6.08
C ASP A 87 0.36 0.01 -5.63
N LEU A 88 0.26 0.71 -4.48
CA LEU A 88 -0.90 1.45 -4.02
C LEU A 88 -0.44 2.71 -3.29
N GLY A 89 -1.05 3.85 -3.56
CA GLY A 89 -0.69 5.12 -2.95
C GLY A 89 -1.89 5.96 -2.57
N PHE A 90 -1.78 6.63 -1.44
CA PHE A 90 -2.77 7.55 -0.89
C PHE A 90 -2.17 8.95 -0.86
N ASN A 91 -2.76 9.87 -1.60
CA ASN A 91 -2.34 11.25 -1.66
C ASN A 91 -3.37 12.15 -0.98
N LEU A 92 -3.00 12.76 0.15
CA LEU A 92 -3.91 13.61 0.92
C LEU A 92 -4.30 14.85 0.12
N THR A 93 -5.60 15.11 0.04
CA THR A 93 -6.17 16.30 -0.60
C THR A 93 -6.35 17.44 0.41
N LYS A 94 -6.61 18.64 -0.09
CA LYS A 94 -6.96 19.81 0.73
C LYS A 94 -8.26 19.65 1.53
N HIS A 95 -9.05 18.62 1.25
CA HIS A 95 -10.31 18.32 1.92
C HIS A 95 -10.17 17.26 3.03
N ASN A 96 -8.92 16.88 3.37
CA ASN A 96 -8.61 15.81 4.32
C ASN A 96 -9.16 14.45 3.89
N THR A 97 -9.26 14.22 2.60
CA THR A 97 -9.58 12.94 1.95
C THR A 97 -8.38 12.46 1.17
N PHE A 98 -8.40 11.22 0.68
CA PHE A 98 -7.32 10.70 -0.14
C PHE A 98 -7.76 10.49 -1.60
N ASP A 99 -6.90 10.91 -2.54
CA ASP A 99 -6.87 10.36 -3.88
C ASP A 99 -6.03 9.09 -3.88
N VAL A 100 -6.56 8.02 -4.47
CA VAL A 100 -5.92 6.69 -4.45
C VAL A 100 -5.42 6.33 -5.84
N TYR A 101 -4.14 5.93 -5.89
CA TYR A 101 -3.45 5.51 -7.10
C TYR A 101 -2.98 4.06 -6.98
N ALA A 102 -3.13 3.27 -8.02
CA ALA A 102 -2.73 1.87 -8.05
C ALA A 102 -1.83 1.54 -9.26
N CYS A 103 -1.05 0.47 -9.16
CA CYS A 103 -0.23 -0.06 -10.24
C CYS A 103 0.89 0.87 -10.73
N GLY A 104 1.41 1.77 -9.89
CA GLY A 104 2.57 2.59 -10.17
C GLY A 104 3.90 1.85 -9.95
N GLY A 105 5.01 2.50 -10.34
CA GLY A 105 6.36 2.01 -10.07
C GLY A 105 7.44 2.72 -10.86
N ILE A 106 8.65 2.82 -10.28
CA ILE A 106 9.80 3.53 -10.84
C ILE A 106 10.96 2.60 -11.27
N GLY A 107 10.78 1.29 -11.19
CA GLY A 107 11.76 0.33 -11.70
C GLY A 107 11.75 0.24 -13.24
N PRO A 108 12.28 -0.85 -13.83
CA PRO A 108 12.18 -1.07 -15.27
C PRO A 108 10.73 -0.91 -15.76
N ASN A 109 10.54 -0.18 -16.86
CA ASN A 109 9.22 0.24 -17.36
C ASN A 109 8.44 1.08 -16.33
N PRO A 110 8.93 2.29 -15.97
CA PRO A 110 8.28 3.13 -14.97
C PRO A 110 6.89 3.57 -15.43
N ARG A 111 5.97 3.65 -14.46
CA ARG A 111 4.60 4.12 -14.70
C ARG A 111 4.09 4.91 -13.50
N ILE A 112 3.37 5.97 -13.77
CA ILE A 112 2.52 6.62 -12.78
C ILE A 112 1.34 5.68 -12.51
N GLY A 113 0.90 5.62 -11.28
CA GLY A 113 -0.27 4.85 -10.87
C GLY A 113 -1.55 5.33 -11.58
N ILE A 114 -2.46 4.41 -11.77
CA ILE A 114 -3.81 4.70 -12.28
C ILE A 114 -4.63 5.26 -11.12
N PRO A 115 -5.29 6.41 -11.26
CA PRO A 115 -6.25 6.87 -10.26
C PRO A 115 -7.43 5.89 -10.20
N VAL A 116 -7.69 5.34 -9.01
CA VAL A 116 -8.73 4.30 -8.80
C VAL A 116 -9.83 4.75 -7.85
N ALA A 117 -9.60 5.79 -7.07
CA ALA A 117 -10.62 6.40 -6.21
C ALA A 117 -10.25 7.84 -5.87
N HIS A 118 -11.26 8.66 -5.63
CA HIS A 118 -11.17 10.04 -5.20
C HIS A 118 -11.96 10.25 -3.92
N ASP A 119 -11.60 11.28 -3.15
CA ASP A 119 -12.31 11.70 -1.93
C ASP A 119 -12.53 10.57 -0.90
N VAL A 120 -11.57 9.64 -0.81
CA VAL A 120 -11.62 8.54 0.15
C VAL A 120 -11.44 9.07 1.56
N GLN A 121 -12.35 8.74 2.46
CA GLN A 121 -12.24 9.11 3.87
C GLN A 121 -11.03 8.39 4.50
N PRO A 122 -10.27 9.07 5.37
CA PRO A 122 -9.08 8.47 6.00
C PRO A 122 -9.37 7.16 6.72
N GLU A 123 -10.53 7.07 7.35
CA GLU A 123 -10.96 5.88 8.08
C GLU A 123 -11.20 4.67 7.17
N ASP A 124 -11.40 4.89 5.87
CA ASP A 124 -11.74 3.85 4.89
C ASP A 124 -10.52 3.29 4.13
N VAL A 125 -9.29 3.78 4.41
CA VAL A 125 -8.10 3.38 3.66
C VAL A 125 -7.82 1.87 3.67
N LEU A 126 -8.15 1.16 4.74
CA LEU A 126 -7.91 -0.28 4.84
C LEU A 126 -8.77 -1.10 3.87
N TYR A 127 -9.97 -0.64 3.51
CA TYR A 127 -10.77 -1.29 2.46
C TYR A 127 -10.05 -1.28 1.12
N HIS A 128 -9.41 -0.15 0.78
CA HIS A 128 -8.62 -0.01 -0.45
C HIS A 128 -7.36 -0.86 -0.43
N VAL A 129 -6.70 -0.96 0.74
CA VAL A 129 -5.54 -1.85 0.93
C VAL A 129 -5.93 -3.30 0.69
N LYS A 130 -7.01 -3.77 1.33
CA LYS A 130 -7.52 -5.13 1.19
C LYS A 130 -7.91 -5.44 -0.24
N ALA A 131 -8.70 -4.57 -0.86
CA ALA A 131 -9.13 -4.74 -2.25
C ALA A 131 -7.94 -4.89 -3.20
N MET A 132 -6.93 -4.01 -3.09
CA MET A 132 -5.76 -4.09 -3.96
C MET A 132 -4.91 -5.35 -3.70
N LEU A 133 -4.76 -5.78 -2.46
CA LEU A 133 -4.09 -7.06 -2.14
C LEU A 133 -4.82 -8.24 -2.79
N MET A 134 -6.16 -8.28 -2.72
CA MET A 134 -6.97 -9.34 -3.34
C MET A 134 -6.87 -9.31 -4.87
N VAL A 135 -6.96 -8.14 -5.49
CA VAL A 135 -6.77 -8.01 -6.94
C VAL A 135 -5.37 -8.48 -7.33
N PHE A 136 -4.34 -8.11 -6.57
CA PHE A 136 -2.97 -8.55 -6.86
C PHE A 136 -2.76 -10.05 -6.65
N ALA A 137 -3.36 -10.64 -5.64
CA ALA A 137 -3.32 -12.08 -5.40
C ALA A 137 -4.00 -12.88 -6.52
N ASN A 138 -5.13 -12.38 -7.03
CA ASN A 138 -5.95 -13.10 -8.02
C ASN A 138 -5.49 -12.89 -9.46
N HIS A 139 -4.98 -11.70 -9.80
CA HIS A 139 -4.64 -11.30 -11.17
C HIS A 139 -3.15 -11.06 -11.41
N GLY A 140 -2.33 -11.09 -10.35
CA GLY A 140 -0.89 -10.90 -10.48
C GLY A 140 -0.18 -12.12 -11.09
N ASN A 141 0.95 -11.88 -11.74
CA ASN A 141 1.68 -12.92 -12.49
C ASN A 141 2.63 -13.71 -11.57
N PHE A 142 2.21 -14.89 -11.14
CA PHE A 142 3.03 -15.81 -10.33
C PHE A 142 4.05 -16.60 -11.15
N LYS A 143 3.88 -16.68 -12.48
CA LYS A 143 4.73 -17.51 -13.34
C LYS A 143 5.97 -16.78 -13.83
N ASN A 144 5.85 -15.49 -14.13
CA ASN A 144 6.94 -14.69 -14.65
C ASN A 144 7.36 -13.62 -13.66
N ARG A 145 8.45 -13.87 -12.92
CA ARG A 145 8.98 -12.93 -11.91
C ARG A 145 9.35 -11.55 -12.48
N GLY A 146 9.72 -11.46 -13.75
CA GLY A 146 10.00 -10.18 -14.44
C GLY A 146 8.75 -9.32 -14.64
N LYS A 147 7.58 -9.95 -14.72
CA LYS A 147 6.28 -9.30 -14.90
C LYS A 147 5.36 -9.39 -13.67
N ALA A 148 5.89 -9.80 -12.52
CA ALA A 148 5.12 -10.07 -11.32
C ALA A 148 4.72 -8.81 -10.51
N ARG A 149 5.16 -7.59 -10.91
CA ARG A 149 4.77 -6.34 -10.23
C ARG A 149 3.41 -5.85 -10.70
N THR A 150 2.69 -5.19 -9.81
CA THR A 150 1.33 -4.65 -10.05
C THR A 150 1.24 -3.80 -11.31
N ARG A 151 2.27 -3.02 -11.65
CA ARG A 151 2.29 -2.15 -12.85
C ARG A 151 2.12 -2.88 -14.18
N TYR A 152 2.29 -4.20 -14.21
CA TYR A 152 2.05 -5.02 -15.41
C TYR A 152 0.62 -5.55 -15.49
N MET A 153 -0.11 -5.59 -14.37
CA MET A 153 -1.46 -6.14 -14.28
C MET A 153 -2.46 -5.48 -15.24
N PRO A 154 -2.54 -4.14 -15.33
CA PRO A 154 -3.53 -3.51 -16.21
C PRO A 154 -3.42 -3.97 -17.66
N ALA A 155 -2.20 -4.13 -18.18
CA ALA A 155 -2.00 -4.61 -19.55
C ALA A 155 -2.41 -6.09 -19.72
N GLU A 156 -2.17 -6.92 -18.71
CA GLU A 156 -2.53 -8.35 -18.72
C GLU A 156 -4.04 -8.54 -18.51
N MET A 157 -4.73 -7.59 -17.89
CA MET A 157 -6.18 -7.59 -17.62
C MET A 157 -7.03 -6.97 -18.75
N GLY A 158 -6.40 -6.51 -19.84
CA GLY A 158 -7.12 -5.90 -20.97
C GLY A 158 -7.17 -4.36 -20.96
N GLY A 159 -6.38 -3.71 -20.08
CA GLY A 159 -6.25 -2.26 -20.02
C GLY A 159 -6.61 -1.66 -18.67
N ALA A 160 -6.44 -0.34 -18.57
CA ALA A 160 -6.70 0.39 -17.33
C ALA A 160 -8.17 0.31 -16.91
N GLU A 161 -9.10 0.41 -17.84
CA GLU A 161 -10.54 0.35 -17.56
C GLU A 161 -10.96 -1.00 -16.97
N ALA A 162 -10.46 -2.10 -17.54
CA ALA A 162 -10.75 -3.44 -17.03
C ALA A 162 -10.16 -3.65 -15.63
N PHE A 163 -8.96 -3.11 -15.37
CA PHE A 163 -8.36 -3.12 -14.05
C PHE A 163 -9.20 -2.30 -13.04
N ILE A 164 -9.58 -1.06 -13.37
CA ILE A 164 -10.40 -0.21 -12.50
C ILE A 164 -11.71 -0.91 -12.15
N LYS A 165 -12.40 -1.46 -13.14
CA LYS A 165 -13.65 -2.20 -12.92
C LYS A 165 -13.47 -3.36 -11.93
N THR A 166 -12.45 -4.18 -12.12
CA THR A 166 -12.15 -5.30 -11.21
C THR A 166 -11.80 -4.82 -9.80
N TYR A 167 -11.07 -3.70 -9.71
CA TYR A 167 -10.74 -3.09 -8.43
C TYR A 167 -11.99 -2.60 -7.69
N GLU A 168 -12.89 -1.89 -8.37
CA GLU A 168 -14.15 -1.36 -7.82
C GLU A 168 -15.08 -2.48 -7.37
N GLU A 169 -15.24 -3.54 -8.18
CA GLU A 169 -16.02 -4.73 -7.82
C GLU A 169 -15.46 -5.43 -6.57
N THR A 170 -14.14 -5.56 -6.50
CA THR A 170 -13.46 -6.14 -5.33
C THR A 170 -13.62 -5.25 -4.10
N LEU A 171 -13.49 -3.93 -4.25
CA LEU A 171 -13.68 -2.97 -3.17
C LEU A 171 -15.10 -3.00 -2.61
N ALA A 172 -16.11 -3.07 -3.48
CA ALA A 172 -17.51 -3.20 -3.07
C ALA A 172 -17.75 -4.48 -2.27
N MET A 173 -17.22 -5.61 -2.75
CA MET A 173 -17.29 -6.88 -2.03
C MET A 173 -16.61 -6.82 -0.66
N VAL A 174 -15.42 -6.23 -0.56
CA VAL A 174 -14.70 -6.09 0.72
C VAL A 174 -15.51 -5.24 1.70
N LYS A 175 -16.10 -4.13 1.24
CA LYS A 175 -16.95 -3.26 2.09
C LYS A 175 -18.22 -3.95 2.58
N GLU A 176 -18.72 -4.92 1.82
CA GLU A 176 -19.90 -5.71 2.22
C GLU A 176 -19.60 -6.75 3.30
N VAL A 177 -18.44 -7.41 3.22
CA VAL A 177 -18.13 -8.58 4.06
C VAL A 177 -17.19 -8.30 5.22
N GLU A 178 -16.42 -7.21 5.21
CA GLU A 178 -15.43 -6.88 6.23
C GLU A 178 -15.72 -5.54 6.92
N GLN A 179 -15.33 -5.43 8.19
CA GLN A 179 -15.41 -4.19 8.98
C GLN A 179 -13.98 -3.68 9.21
N LEU A 180 -13.48 -2.87 8.27
CA LEU A 180 -12.10 -2.40 8.24
C LEU A 180 -11.96 -0.89 8.53
N ARG A 181 -13.05 -0.25 8.97
CA ARG A 181 -13.01 1.19 9.25
C ARG A 181 -12.11 1.48 10.44
N ILE A 182 -11.14 2.40 10.23
CA ILE A 182 -10.24 2.84 11.30
C ILE A 182 -11.01 3.79 12.23
N ASN A 183 -10.85 3.58 13.52
CA ASN A 183 -11.27 4.53 14.55
C ASN A 183 -9.99 5.13 15.15
N PRO A 184 -9.58 6.34 14.72
CA PRO A 184 -8.36 6.99 15.16
C PRO A 184 -8.41 7.45 16.60
#